data_59fc8ec26b31d7185757c2068b07f44d
#
_entry.id   59fc8ec26b31d7185757c2068b07f44d
#
_cell.length_a   1.000
_cell.length_b   1.000
_cell.length_c   1.000
_cell.angle_alpha   90.00
_cell.angle_beta   90.00
_cell.angle_gamma   90.00
#
_symmetry.space_group_name_H-M   'P 1'
#
loop_
_entity.id
_entity.type
_entity.pdbx_description
1 polymer ?
#
loop_
_entity_poly.entity_id
_entity_poly.type
_entity_poly.pdbx_seq_one_letter_code
_entity_poly.pdbx_strand_id
1 'polypeptide(L)'
;LLVFCKVRQIRFLAFADLGGFGMLIGQMIGRWGNFVNIEAYGGPTELPWRMGIYAYVDGVRQYMEVHPTFLYESLWNLLGFALLVQIARRWRKFDGQMFLSYFAWYGVGRGFIEGLRTDSLYLFGTSIRVSQLFGFATAAIAIVLLVINLGFRNHDPAKLWVNQMKRRARRVALVYPAGVPAAEKWLKAQKKSLEQEFAKTEEYALPKGTPAEETAELVASLKAREDLSEVRQPKAGK
;
A
#
# COMPACT_ATOMS: atom_id res chain seq x y z
N LEU A 1 7.50 -14.71 -3.32
CA LEU A 1 6.43 -13.81 -2.90
C LEU A 1 5.05 -14.45 -3.02
N LEU A 2 4.65 -14.96 -4.23
CA LEU A 2 3.35 -15.61 -4.46
C LEU A 2 3.11 -16.78 -3.50
N VAL A 3 4.09 -17.65 -3.31
CA VAL A 3 4.01 -18.78 -2.37
C VAL A 3 3.79 -18.29 -0.93
N PHE A 4 4.53 -17.28 -0.50
CA PHE A 4 4.36 -16.66 0.82
C PHE A 4 2.93 -16.14 1.02
N CYS A 5 2.42 -15.37 0.06
CA CYS A 5 1.06 -14.84 0.11
C CYS A 5 0.02 -15.96 0.19
N LYS A 6 0.20 -17.04 -0.58
CA LYS A 6 -0.69 -18.21 -0.58
C LYS A 6 -0.67 -18.94 0.76
N VAL A 7 0.51 -19.21 1.31
CA VAL A 7 0.67 -19.90 2.61
C VAL A 7 0.10 -19.07 3.76
N ARG A 8 0.33 -17.75 3.75
CA ARG A 8 -0.15 -16.83 4.79
C ARG A 8 -1.56 -16.33 4.57
N GLN A 9 -2.24 -16.77 3.50
CA GLN A 9 -3.60 -16.32 3.12
C GLN A 9 -3.73 -14.78 2.98
N ILE A 10 -2.66 -14.14 2.50
CA ILE A 10 -2.61 -12.71 2.23
C ILE A 10 -2.98 -12.49 0.76
N ARG A 11 -3.81 -11.51 0.47
CA ARG A 11 -4.09 -11.12 -0.91
C ARG A 11 -2.83 -10.55 -1.56
N PHE A 12 -2.37 -11.17 -2.64
CA PHE A 12 -1.14 -10.76 -3.33
C PHE A 12 -1.14 -9.28 -3.72
N LEU A 13 -2.22 -8.77 -4.30
CA LEU A 13 -2.30 -7.37 -4.73
C LEU A 13 -2.22 -6.38 -3.55
N ALA A 14 -2.81 -6.72 -2.40
CA ALA A 14 -2.70 -5.89 -1.20
C ALA A 14 -1.27 -5.88 -0.65
N PHE A 15 -0.56 -7.00 -0.73
CA PHE A 15 0.85 -7.08 -0.35
C PHE A 15 1.75 -6.35 -1.37
N ALA A 16 1.46 -6.46 -2.66
CA ALA A 16 2.16 -5.76 -3.72
C ALA A 16 2.05 -4.22 -3.58
N ASP A 17 0.90 -3.72 -3.10
CA ASP A 17 0.74 -2.29 -2.76
C ASP A 17 1.79 -1.81 -1.74
N LEU A 18 2.05 -2.61 -0.71
CA LEU A 18 3.11 -2.32 0.27
C LEU A 18 4.50 -2.38 -0.39
N GLY A 19 4.70 -3.35 -1.29
CA GLY A 19 5.92 -3.47 -2.09
C GLY A 19 6.24 -2.23 -2.91
N GLY A 20 5.23 -1.57 -3.49
CA GLY A 20 5.41 -0.32 -4.25
C GLY A 20 6.07 0.80 -3.43
N PHE A 21 5.67 0.96 -2.17
CA PHE A 21 6.32 1.92 -1.25
C PHE A 21 7.75 1.52 -0.91
N GLY A 22 7.95 0.23 -0.60
CA GLY A 22 9.28 -0.31 -0.29
C GLY A 22 10.27 -0.14 -1.44
N MET A 23 9.82 -0.37 -2.68
CA MET A 23 10.64 -0.17 -3.88
C MET A 23 11.05 1.28 -4.06
N LEU A 24 10.16 2.26 -3.90
CA LEU A 24 10.51 3.68 -4.01
C LEU A 24 11.53 4.09 -2.96
N ILE A 25 11.37 3.65 -1.70
CA ILE A 25 12.34 3.94 -0.63
C ILE A 25 13.69 3.29 -0.95
N GLY A 26 13.69 2.01 -1.32
CA GLY A 26 14.92 1.29 -1.63
C GLY A 26 15.67 1.89 -2.82
N GLN A 27 14.95 2.29 -3.87
CA GLN A 27 15.53 2.97 -5.03
C GLN A 27 16.05 4.36 -4.68
N MET A 28 15.28 5.16 -3.92
CA MET A 28 15.71 6.49 -3.48
C MET A 28 17.05 6.44 -2.74
N ILE A 29 17.20 5.51 -1.79
CA ILE A 29 18.43 5.34 -1.01
C ILE A 29 19.53 4.68 -1.85
N GLY A 30 19.19 3.64 -2.62
CA GLY A 30 20.14 2.87 -3.42
C GLY A 30 20.87 3.71 -4.48
N ARG A 31 20.23 4.79 -5.00
CA ARG A 31 20.87 5.70 -5.96
C ARG A 31 22.08 6.46 -5.39
N TRP A 32 22.16 6.65 -4.09
CA TRP A 32 23.34 7.22 -3.46
C TRP A 32 24.56 6.29 -3.52
N GLY A 33 24.34 4.96 -3.66
CA GLY A 33 25.42 4.02 -3.96
C GLY A 33 26.08 4.32 -5.31
N ASN A 34 25.29 4.68 -6.33
CA ASN A 34 25.85 5.07 -7.64
C ASN A 34 26.70 6.34 -7.56
N PHE A 35 26.34 7.29 -6.69
CA PHE A 35 27.15 8.47 -6.42
C PHE A 35 28.52 8.10 -5.79
N VAL A 36 28.51 7.23 -4.78
CA VAL A 36 29.74 6.79 -4.11
C VAL A 36 30.64 5.99 -5.05
N ASN A 37 30.05 5.14 -5.89
CA ASN A 37 30.78 4.30 -6.84
C ASN A 37 31.18 5.04 -8.13
N ILE A 38 30.76 6.30 -8.32
CA ILE A 38 30.97 7.08 -9.56
C ILE A 38 30.47 6.30 -10.79
N GLU A 39 29.28 5.76 -10.70
CA GLU A 39 28.65 4.97 -11.78
C GLU A 39 27.28 5.53 -12.17
N ALA A 40 26.78 5.11 -13.36
CA ALA A 40 25.46 5.49 -13.84
C ALA A 40 25.20 7.01 -13.92
N TYR A 41 26.24 7.79 -14.11
CA TYR A 41 26.15 9.24 -14.31
C TYR A 41 25.65 9.59 -15.72
N GLY A 42 25.23 10.84 -15.92
CA GLY A 42 24.76 11.32 -17.21
C GLY A 42 25.86 11.91 -18.08
N GLY A 43 25.49 12.38 -19.26
CA GLY A 43 26.40 13.08 -20.17
C GLY A 43 26.94 14.40 -19.59
N PRO A 44 27.94 15.03 -20.28
CA PRO A 44 28.46 16.33 -19.90
C PRO A 44 27.38 17.40 -19.81
N THR A 45 27.50 18.32 -18.84
CA THR A 45 26.52 19.41 -18.63
C THR A 45 27.15 20.65 -18.01
N GLU A 46 26.58 21.81 -18.34
CA GLU A 46 26.98 23.11 -17.74
C GLU A 46 25.98 23.58 -16.67
N LEU A 47 24.99 22.74 -16.30
CA LEU A 47 23.98 23.13 -15.32
C LEU A 47 24.59 23.50 -13.96
N PRO A 48 23.96 24.43 -13.19
CA PRO A 48 24.53 24.91 -11.90
C PRO A 48 24.70 23.80 -10.86
N TRP A 49 23.98 22.68 -10.98
CA TRP A 49 24.02 21.52 -10.07
C TRP A 49 24.74 20.32 -10.66
N ARG A 50 25.65 20.55 -11.64
CA ARG A 50 26.46 19.52 -12.24
C ARG A 50 27.34 18.83 -11.19
N MET A 51 27.64 17.56 -11.44
CA MET A 51 28.50 16.74 -10.60
C MET A 51 29.91 16.64 -11.23
N GLY A 52 30.93 17.04 -10.50
CA GLY A 52 32.33 16.86 -10.92
C GLY A 52 32.80 15.45 -10.61
N ILE A 53 33.31 14.74 -11.60
CA ILE A 53 33.87 13.40 -11.46
C ILE A 53 35.25 13.31 -12.14
N TYR A 54 36.03 12.32 -11.69
CA TYR A 54 37.19 11.86 -12.45
C TYR A 54 36.90 10.52 -13.06
N ALA A 55 36.82 10.46 -14.38
CA ALA A 55 36.59 9.23 -15.13
C ALA A 55 37.80 8.91 -16.04
N TYR A 56 37.94 7.63 -16.37
CA TYR A 56 38.93 7.22 -17.37
C TYR A 56 38.29 7.25 -18.75
N VAL A 57 38.82 8.14 -19.61
CA VAL A 57 38.43 8.23 -21.02
C VAL A 57 39.67 7.86 -21.85
N ASP A 58 39.57 6.84 -22.66
CA ASP A 58 40.68 6.31 -23.48
C ASP A 58 41.98 6.01 -22.64
N GLY A 59 41.76 5.50 -21.43
CA GLY A 59 42.86 5.16 -20.51
C GLY A 59 43.49 6.33 -19.75
N VAL A 60 43.06 7.57 -20.00
CA VAL A 60 43.54 8.78 -19.32
C VAL A 60 42.50 9.26 -18.31
N ARG A 61 42.95 9.53 -17.10
CA ARG A 61 42.07 10.10 -16.04
C ARG A 61 41.78 11.57 -16.35
N GLN A 62 40.52 11.88 -16.63
CA GLN A 62 40.05 13.23 -16.96
C GLN A 62 38.99 13.70 -15.97
N TYR A 63 39.02 15.01 -15.67
CA TYR A 63 37.93 15.65 -14.94
C TYR A 63 36.78 15.96 -15.89
N MET A 64 35.56 15.62 -15.47
CA MET A 64 34.36 15.88 -16.23
C MET A 64 33.25 16.42 -15.34
N GLU A 65 32.41 17.29 -15.88
CA GLU A 65 31.22 17.82 -15.23
C GLU A 65 29.99 17.20 -15.93
N VAL A 66 29.21 16.41 -15.17
CA VAL A 66 28.16 15.54 -15.71
C VAL A 66 26.82 15.71 -15.01
N HIS A 67 25.75 15.26 -15.65
CA HIS A 67 24.44 15.19 -15.01
C HIS A 67 24.43 14.24 -13.82
N PRO A 68 24.03 14.68 -12.60
CA PRO A 68 23.90 13.83 -11.42
C PRO A 68 22.62 12.99 -11.49
N THR A 69 22.57 11.99 -12.35
CA THR A 69 21.37 11.16 -12.57
C THR A 69 20.93 10.43 -11.31
N PHE A 70 21.86 10.08 -10.39
CA PHE A 70 21.53 9.51 -9.10
C PHE A 70 20.62 10.45 -8.29
N LEU A 71 20.87 11.76 -8.32
CA LEU A 71 20.07 12.77 -7.62
C LEU A 71 18.70 12.90 -8.28
N TYR A 72 18.66 12.94 -9.60
CA TYR A 72 17.39 13.02 -10.34
C TYR A 72 16.48 11.82 -10.03
N GLU A 73 17.04 10.59 -10.08
CA GLU A 73 16.28 9.39 -9.74
C GLU A 73 15.88 9.35 -8.27
N SER A 74 16.75 9.79 -7.35
CA SER A 74 16.43 9.85 -5.92
C SER A 74 15.28 10.82 -5.63
N LEU A 75 15.34 12.04 -6.19
CA LEU A 75 14.27 13.05 -6.03
C LEU A 75 12.97 12.62 -6.71
N TRP A 76 13.04 11.99 -7.89
CA TRP A 76 11.89 11.44 -8.58
C TRP A 76 11.19 10.37 -7.73
N ASN A 77 11.96 9.45 -7.14
CA ASN A 77 11.42 8.41 -6.27
C ASN A 77 10.85 8.98 -4.95
N LEU A 78 11.47 10.02 -4.38
CA LEU A 78 10.94 10.73 -3.21
C LEU A 78 9.58 11.37 -3.52
N LEU A 79 9.47 12.06 -4.65
CA LEU A 79 8.21 12.67 -5.10
C LEU A 79 7.14 11.58 -5.35
N GLY A 80 7.53 10.48 -6.00
CA GLY A 80 6.65 9.32 -6.22
C GLY A 80 6.15 8.73 -4.90
N PHE A 81 7.01 8.59 -3.91
CA PHE A 81 6.63 8.13 -2.59
C PHE A 81 5.59 9.05 -1.93
N ALA A 82 5.83 10.37 -1.96
CA ALA A 82 4.88 11.34 -1.42
C ALA A 82 3.51 11.28 -2.13
N LEU A 83 3.51 11.15 -3.46
CA LEU A 83 2.29 10.99 -4.26
C LEU A 83 1.56 9.68 -3.92
N LEU A 84 2.27 8.55 -3.82
CA LEU A 84 1.67 7.27 -3.44
C LEU A 84 1.04 7.33 -2.04
N VAL A 85 1.71 7.96 -1.07
CA VAL A 85 1.16 8.19 0.27
C VAL A 85 -0.13 9.01 0.20
N GLN A 86 -0.14 10.07 -0.61
CA GLN A 86 -1.33 10.90 -0.79
C GLN A 86 -2.50 10.11 -1.42
N ILE A 87 -2.21 9.34 -2.48
CA ILE A 87 -3.20 8.47 -3.14
C ILE A 87 -3.72 7.41 -2.15
N ALA A 88 -2.83 6.77 -1.38
CA ALA A 88 -3.21 5.76 -0.41
C ALA A 88 -4.13 6.29 0.69
N ARG A 89 -3.89 7.54 1.14
CA ARG A 89 -4.68 8.18 2.20
C ARG A 89 -6.04 8.67 1.73
N ARG A 90 -6.16 9.19 0.52
CA ARG A 90 -7.36 9.90 0.06
C ARG A 90 -8.11 9.21 -1.07
N TRP A 91 -7.43 8.46 -1.95
CA TRP A 91 -7.99 8.01 -3.23
C TRP A 91 -7.81 6.52 -3.49
N ARG A 92 -7.47 5.74 -2.45
CA ARG A 92 -7.35 4.28 -2.60
C ARG A 92 -8.73 3.66 -2.77
N LYS A 93 -8.95 2.99 -3.91
CA LYS A 93 -10.22 2.34 -4.27
C LYS A 93 -10.13 0.81 -4.32
N PHE A 94 -8.98 0.23 -4.68
CA PHE A 94 -8.81 -1.22 -4.85
C PHE A 94 -7.41 -1.69 -4.42
N ASP A 95 -7.30 -3.00 -4.13
CA ASP A 95 -6.00 -3.63 -3.84
C ASP A 95 -5.21 -3.79 -5.15
N GLY A 96 -3.95 -3.35 -5.17
CA GLY A 96 -3.10 -3.27 -6.35
C GLY A 96 -2.99 -1.87 -6.96
N GLN A 97 -3.77 -0.89 -6.46
CA GLN A 97 -3.72 0.48 -6.98
C GLN A 97 -2.36 1.14 -6.76
N MET A 98 -1.77 0.98 -5.57
CA MET A 98 -0.47 1.57 -5.26
C MET A 98 0.64 0.91 -6.07
N PHE A 99 0.56 -0.40 -6.28
CA PHE A 99 1.49 -1.14 -7.10
C PHE A 99 1.48 -0.68 -8.57
N LEU A 100 0.29 -0.51 -9.16
CA LEU A 100 0.15 0.05 -10.50
C LEU A 100 0.62 1.50 -10.57
N SER A 101 0.30 2.32 -9.57
CA SER A 101 0.75 3.71 -9.50
C SER A 101 2.27 3.81 -9.40
N TYR A 102 2.92 2.89 -8.69
CA TYR A 102 4.38 2.77 -8.65
C TYR A 102 4.95 2.51 -10.06
N PHE A 103 4.43 1.52 -10.79
CA PHE A 103 4.92 1.23 -12.14
C PHE A 103 4.69 2.37 -13.12
N ALA A 104 3.55 3.04 -13.04
CA ALA A 104 3.27 4.21 -13.84
C ALA A 104 4.29 5.33 -13.58
N TRP A 105 4.52 5.66 -12.30
CA TRP A 105 5.44 6.71 -11.89
C TRP A 105 6.90 6.37 -12.20
N TYR A 106 7.36 5.20 -11.74
CA TYR A 106 8.74 4.76 -11.93
C TYR A 106 9.08 4.58 -13.40
N GLY A 107 8.17 3.97 -14.18
CA GLY A 107 8.39 3.73 -15.61
C GLY A 107 8.55 5.01 -16.40
N VAL A 108 7.76 6.04 -16.10
CA VAL A 108 7.91 7.39 -16.70
C VAL A 108 9.26 8.00 -16.35
N GLY A 109 9.62 8.02 -15.08
CA GLY A 109 10.91 8.57 -14.64
C GLY A 109 12.09 7.82 -15.25
N ARG A 110 12.03 6.47 -15.26
CA ARG A 110 13.06 5.64 -15.88
C ARG A 110 13.21 5.93 -17.37
N GLY A 111 12.09 6.11 -18.08
CA GLY A 111 12.09 6.43 -19.50
C GLY A 111 12.80 7.74 -19.81
N PHE A 112 12.57 8.79 -19.03
CA PHE A 112 13.21 10.09 -19.23
C PHE A 112 14.67 10.13 -18.75
N ILE A 113 14.95 9.65 -17.53
CA ILE A 113 16.29 9.75 -16.95
C ILE A 113 17.29 8.86 -17.69
N GLU A 114 16.86 7.70 -18.18
CA GLU A 114 17.71 6.83 -19.02
C GLU A 114 18.22 7.56 -20.27
N GLY A 115 17.44 8.53 -20.78
CA GLY A 115 17.86 9.38 -21.88
C GLY A 115 19.13 10.20 -21.61
N LEU A 116 19.43 10.50 -20.36
CA LEU A 116 20.60 11.27 -19.95
C LEU A 116 21.83 10.40 -19.67
N ARG A 117 21.67 9.08 -19.51
CA ARG A 117 22.74 8.17 -19.09
C ARG A 117 23.68 7.84 -20.26
N THR A 118 24.95 7.64 -19.93
CA THR A 118 26.01 7.29 -20.89
C THR A 118 26.24 5.79 -21.03
N ASP A 119 25.82 5.00 -20.01
CA ASP A 119 26.04 3.56 -19.90
C ASP A 119 24.82 2.69 -20.32
N SER A 120 23.97 3.24 -21.20
CA SER A 120 22.72 2.58 -21.60
C SER A 120 22.95 1.40 -22.54
N LEU A 121 22.21 0.31 -22.33
CA LEU A 121 22.16 -0.83 -23.27
C LEU A 121 21.20 -0.52 -24.43
N TYR A 122 21.65 -0.77 -25.65
CA TYR A 122 20.87 -0.57 -26.86
C TYR A 122 20.32 -1.90 -27.40
N LEU A 123 19.14 -1.86 -28.00
CA LEU A 123 18.50 -3.03 -28.60
C LEU A 123 19.14 -3.34 -29.96
N PHE A 124 19.84 -4.49 -30.07
CA PHE A 124 20.36 -5.08 -31.28
C PHE A 124 20.54 -4.13 -32.50
N GLY A 125 21.57 -3.29 -32.48
CA GLY A 125 21.91 -2.43 -33.63
C GLY A 125 20.96 -1.24 -33.86
N THR A 126 20.05 -0.97 -32.93
CA THR A 126 19.17 0.20 -32.97
C THR A 126 19.66 1.29 -32.01
N SER A 127 19.18 2.52 -32.17
CA SER A 127 19.38 3.61 -31.21
C SER A 127 18.41 3.58 -30.01
N ILE A 128 17.60 2.52 -29.88
CA ILE A 128 16.59 2.38 -28.83
C ILE A 128 17.26 1.81 -27.57
N ARG A 129 17.17 2.55 -26.48
CA ARG A 129 17.65 2.11 -25.16
C ARG A 129 16.67 1.13 -24.52
N VAL A 130 17.14 -0.08 -24.19
CA VAL A 130 16.31 -1.16 -23.65
C VAL A 130 15.58 -0.74 -22.39
N SER A 131 16.28 -0.13 -21.42
CA SER A 131 15.66 0.32 -20.16
C SER A 131 14.61 1.42 -20.39
N GLN A 132 14.80 2.29 -21.38
CA GLN A 132 13.83 3.32 -21.73
C GLN A 132 12.55 2.72 -22.31
N LEU A 133 12.69 1.77 -23.23
CA LEU A 133 11.57 1.06 -23.83
C LEU A 133 10.75 0.32 -22.77
N PHE A 134 11.41 -0.45 -21.90
CA PHE A 134 10.74 -1.15 -20.80
C PHE A 134 10.10 -0.19 -19.81
N GLY A 135 10.74 0.95 -19.50
CA GLY A 135 10.18 1.97 -18.64
C GLY A 135 8.86 2.52 -19.18
N PHE A 136 8.84 2.98 -20.43
CA PHE A 136 7.62 3.52 -21.04
C PHE A 136 6.56 2.43 -21.30
N ALA A 137 6.94 1.22 -21.67
CA ALA A 137 5.98 0.13 -21.85
C ALA A 137 5.28 -0.25 -20.52
N THR A 138 6.05 -0.41 -19.44
CA THR A 138 5.47 -0.71 -18.12
C THR A 138 4.60 0.43 -17.60
N ALA A 139 5.01 1.70 -17.82
CA ALA A 139 4.20 2.86 -17.47
C ALA A 139 2.88 2.87 -18.25
N ALA A 140 2.92 2.66 -19.57
CA ALA A 140 1.73 2.64 -20.40
C ALA A 140 0.74 1.55 -19.98
N ILE A 141 1.23 0.32 -19.76
CA ILE A 141 0.41 -0.79 -19.28
C ILE A 141 -0.22 -0.46 -17.92
N ALA A 142 0.58 0.06 -16.98
CA ALA A 142 0.10 0.41 -15.65
C ALA A 142 -0.96 1.52 -15.69
N ILE A 143 -0.76 2.56 -16.51
CA ILE A 143 -1.72 3.65 -16.72
C ILE A 143 -3.02 3.13 -17.31
N VAL A 144 -2.96 2.29 -18.35
CA VAL A 144 -4.14 1.68 -18.97
C VAL A 144 -4.92 0.85 -17.94
N LEU A 145 -4.24 0.02 -17.15
CA LEU A 145 -4.88 -0.76 -16.10
C LEU A 145 -5.47 0.11 -14.99
N LEU A 146 -4.83 1.22 -14.62
CA LEU A 146 -5.38 2.19 -13.67
C LEU A 146 -6.64 2.85 -14.23
N VAL A 147 -6.62 3.32 -15.48
CA VAL A 147 -7.78 3.95 -16.13
C VAL A 147 -8.95 2.98 -16.22
N ILE A 148 -8.71 1.73 -16.65
CA ILE A 148 -9.75 0.70 -16.71
C ILE A 148 -10.34 0.43 -15.32
N ASN A 149 -9.49 0.26 -14.30
CA ASN A 149 -9.99 -0.03 -12.96
C ASN A 149 -10.70 1.18 -12.35
N LEU A 150 -10.15 2.39 -12.44
CA LEU A 150 -10.72 3.58 -11.80
C LEU A 150 -11.96 4.12 -12.53
N GLY A 151 -12.01 3.98 -13.86
CA GLY A 151 -13.07 4.53 -14.70
C GLY A 151 -14.24 3.59 -14.95
N PHE A 152 -13.97 2.29 -15.15
CA PHE A 152 -14.98 1.34 -15.61
C PHE A 152 -15.40 0.29 -14.57
N ARG A 153 -14.76 0.25 -13.39
CA ARG A 153 -15.10 -0.70 -12.34
C ARG A 153 -15.61 0.00 -11.10
N ASN A 154 -16.72 -0.50 -10.59
CA ASN A 154 -17.24 -0.08 -9.29
C ASN A 154 -16.43 -0.71 -8.16
N HIS A 155 -15.92 0.12 -7.26
CA HIS A 155 -15.14 -0.32 -6.13
C HIS A 155 -15.90 -0.10 -4.83
N ASP A 156 -15.99 -1.16 -4.02
CA ASP A 156 -16.51 -1.11 -2.67
C ASP A 156 -15.32 -1.01 -1.70
N PRO A 157 -15.18 0.09 -0.95
CA PRO A 157 -14.11 0.25 0.04
C PRO A 157 -14.11 -0.87 1.10
N ALA A 158 -15.26 -1.49 1.35
CA ALA A 158 -15.37 -2.63 2.27
C ALA A 158 -14.59 -3.87 1.78
N LYS A 159 -14.38 -4.00 0.48
CA LYS A 159 -13.64 -5.11 -0.14
C LYS A 159 -12.14 -4.95 -0.11
N LEU A 160 -11.60 -3.79 0.28
CA LEU A 160 -10.17 -3.62 0.50
C LEU A 160 -9.70 -4.58 1.59
N TRP A 161 -8.60 -5.28 1.35
CA TRP A 161 -8.06 -6.29 2.27
C TRP A 161 -7.76 -5.69 3.65
N VAL A 162 -7.23 -4.48 3.71
CA VAL A 162 -6.95 -3.78 4.96
C VAL A 162 -8.23 -3.53 5.79
N ASN A 163 -9.35 -3.21 5.13
CA ASN A 163 -10.62 -2.99 5.79
C ASN A 163 -11.25 -4.31 6.25
N GLN A 164 -11.09 -5.38 5.47
CA GLN A 164 -11.50 -6.72 5.89
C GLN A 164 -10.70 -7.22 7.08
N MET A 165 -9.38 -6.96 7.14
CA MET A 165 -8.56 -7.30 8.29
C MET A 165 -8.95 -6.53 9.55
N LYS A 166 -9.22 -5.23 9.44
CA LYS A 166 -9.75 -4.42 10.55
C LYS A 166 -11.07 -4.99 11.08
N ARG A 167 -11.97 -5.43 10.19
CA ARG A 167 -13.23 -6.07 10.58
C ARG A 167 -13.03 -7.43 11.24
N ARG A 168 -12.12 -8.27 10.72
CA ARG A 168 -11.78 -9.57 11.31
C ARG A 168 -11.12 -9.45 12.69
N ALA A 169 -10.39 -8.38 12.95
CA ALA A 169 -9.81 -8.09 14.26
C ALA A 169 -10.82 -7.50 15.26
N ARG A 170 -12.00 -7.08 14.79
CA ARG A 170 -13.05 -6.51 15.64
C ARG A 170 -13.67 -7.61 16.49
N ARG A 171 -13.63 -7.45 17.81
CA ARG A 171 -14.33 -8.31 18.77
C ARG A 171 -15.50 -7.53 19.34
N VAL A 172 -16.68 -8.14 19.35
CA VAL A 172 -17.91 -7.53 19.85
C VAL A 172 -18.52 -8.43 20.91
N ALA A 173 -18.69 -7.89 22.10
CA ALA A 173 -19.40 -8.58 23.18
C ALA A 173 -20.91 -8.35 23.04
N LEU A 174 -21.67 -9.46 23.08
CA LEU A 174 -23.13 -9.45 23.04
C LEU A 174 -23.65 -9.85 24.42
N VAL A 175 -24.20 -8.90 25.17
CA VAL A 175 -24.78 -9.10 26.50
C VAL A 175 -26.30 -9.17 26.37
N TYR A 176 -26.92 -10.25 26.81
CA TYR A 176 -28.37 -10.46 26.66
C TYR A 176 -28.94 -11.30 27.80
N PRO A 177 -30.23 -11.11 28.19
CA PRO A 177 -30.89 -11.99 29.14
C PRO A 177 -31.25 -13.33 28.51
N ALA A 178 -30.82 -14.42 29.15
CA ALA A 178 -31.11 -15.77 28.70
C ALA A 178 -32.60 -16.14 28.88
N GLY A 179 -33.13 -16.98 27.99
CA GLY A 179 -34.52 -17.46 28.08
C GLY A 179 -35.59 -16.40 27.78
N VAL A 180 -35.22 -15.26 27.23
CA VAL A 180 -36.17 -14.23 26.77
C VAL A 180 -36.29 -14.31 25.24
N PRO A 181 -37.44 -14.71 24.66
CA PRO A 181 -37.56 -14.91 23.21
C PRO A 181 -37.20 -13.69 22.36
N ALA A 182 -37.50 -12.49 22.83
CA ALA A 182 -37.14 -11.24 22.16
C ALA A 182 -35.62 -11.02 22.13
N ALA A 183 -34.93 -11.35 23.22
CA ALA A 183 -33.46 -11.25 23.30
C ALA A 183 -32.76 -12.29 22.43
N GLU A 184 -33.31 -13.49 22.33
CA GLU A 184 -32.77 -14.52 21.42
C GLU A 184 -32.94 -14.16 19.95
N LYS A 185 -34.10 -13.58 19.59
CA LYS A 185 -34.33 -13.05 18.24
C LYS A 185 -33.34 -11.94 17.90
N TRP A 186 -33.14 -11.03 18.85
CA TRP A 186 -32.13 -9.94 18.72
C TRP A 186 -30.73 -10.50 18.57
N LEU A 187 -30.35 -11.50 19.40
CA LEU A 187 -29.04 -12.17 19.31
C LEU A 187 -28.78 -12.77 17.93
N LYS A 188 -29.75 -13.52 17.39
CA LYS A 188 -29.66 -14.12 16.05
C LYS A 188 -29.46 -13.04 14.97
N ALA A 189 -30.19 -11.92 15.07
CA ALA A 189 -30.05 -10.81 14.15
C ALA A 189 -28.67 -10.14 14.24
N GLN A 190 -28.16 -9.91 15.47
CA GLN A 190 -26.84 -9.34 15.67
C GLN A 190 -25.72 -10.27 15.16
N LYS A 191 -25.79 -11.57 15.45
CA LYS A 191 -24.83 -12.54 14.95
C LYS A 191 -24.76 -12.52 13.41
N LYS A 192 -25.90 -12.59 12.74
CA LYS A 192 -25.98 -12.52 11.28
C LYS A 192 -25.38 -11.24 10.71
N SER A 193 -25.63 -10.09 11.34
CA SER A 193 -25.04 -8.80 10.94
C SER A 193 -23.53 -8.80 11.14
N LEU A 194 -23.04 -9.27 12.30
CA LEU A 194 -21.63 -9.29 12.65
C LEU A 194 -20.82 -10.31 11.85
N GLU A 195 -21.44 -11.43 11.46
CA GLU A 195 -20.86 -12.39 10.50
C GLU A 195 -20.60 -11.74 9.13
N GLN A 196 -21.54 -10.96 8.64
CA GLN A 196 -21.37 -10.17 7.40
C GLN A 196 -20.25 -9.14 7.54
N GLU A 197 -20.05 -8.61 8.74
CA GLU A 197 -18.95 -7.66 9.06
C GLU A 197 -17.63 -8.36 9.40
N PHE A 198 -17.57 -9.71 9.40
CA PHE A 198 -16.41 -10.52 9.80
C PHE A 198 -15.92 -10.24 11.23
N ALA A 199 -16.80 -9.76 12.12
CA ALA A 199 -16.47 -9.54 13.53
C ALA A 199 -16.55 -10.86 14.32
N LYS A 200 -15.63 -11.03 15.28
CA LYS A 200 -15.73 -12.11 16.27
C LYS A 200 -16.71 -11.69 17.36
N THR A 201 -17.63 -12.57 17.72
CA THR A 201 -18.62 -12.33 18.77
C THR A 201 -18.27 -13.11 20.04
N GLU A 202 -18.37 -12.43 21.19
CA GLU A 202 -18.33 -13.03 22.52
C GLU A 202 -19.73 -12.88 23.13
N GLU A 203 -20.28 -13.96 23.67
CA GLU A 203 -21.65 -14.00 24.19
C GLU A 203 -21.65 -14.03 25.70
N TYR A 204 -22.41 -13.13 26.31
CA TYR A 204 -22.61 -13.05 27.75
C TYR A 204 -24.10 -13.18 28.04
N ALA A 205 -24.52 -14.41 28.31
CA ALA A 205 -25.92 -14.72 28.68
C ALA A 205 -26.12 -14.43 30.18
N LEU A 206 -27.00 -13.49 30.48
CA LEU A 206 -27.36 -13.18 31.83
C LEU A 206 -28.54 -14.04 32.31
N PRO A 207 -28.54 -14.58 33.54
CA PRO A 207 -29.68 -15.29 34.10
C PRO A 207 -30.96 -14.45 34.04
N LYS A 208 -32.10 -15.11 33.89
CA LYS A 208 -33.39 -14.41 33.89
C LYS A 208 -33.63 -13.74 35.25
N GLY A 209 -33.85 -12.43 35.24
CA GLY A 209 -34.06 -11.66 36.45
C GLY A 209 -32.78 -11.00 37.02
N THR A 210 -31.65 -11.04 36.34
CA THR A 210 -30.44 -10.29 36.73
C THR A 210 -30.76 -8.82 36.93
N PRO A 211 -30.37 -8.23 38.07
CA PRO A 211 -30.61 -6.81 38.38
C PRO A 211 -29.96 -5.89 37.33
N ALA A 212 -30.58 -4.73 37.10
CA ALA A 212 -30.06 -3.76 36.15
C ALA A 212 -28.65 -3.24 36.51
N GLU A 213 -28.34 -3.15 37.80
CA GLU A 213 -27.05 -2.74 38.35
C GLU A 213 -25.95 -3.75 37.93
N GLU A 214 -26.15 -5.04 38.17
CA GLU A 214 -25.20 -6.08 37.78
C GLU A 214 -24.96 -6.11 36.25
N THR A 215 -26.06 -5.89 35.51
CA THR A 215 -25.93 -5.79 34.02
C THR A 215 -25.09 -4.57 33.64
N ALA A 216 -25.29 -3.43 34.31
CA ALA A 216 -24.55 -2.20 34.07
C ALA A 216 -23.06 -2.34 34.46
N GLU A 217 -22.76 -3.00 35.57
CA GLU A 217 -21.38 -3.30 35.98
C GLU A 217 -20.66 -4.22 35.00
N LEU A 218 -21.32 -5.30 34.55
CA LEU A 218 -20.76 -6.17 33.56
C LEU A 218 -20.49 -5.41 32.25
N VAL A 219 -21.42 -4.63 31.77
CA VAL A 219 -21.24 -3.82 30.53
C VAL A 219 -20.12 -2.80 30.73
N ALA A 220 -19.98 -2.18 31.90
CA ALA A 220 -18.89 -1.25 32.20
C ALA A 220 -17.52 -1.97 32.18
N SER A 221 -17.43 -3.15 32.81
CA SER A 221 -16.21 -3.95 32.83
C SER A 221 -15.81 -4.42 31.42
N LEU A 222 -16.79 -4.84 30.61
CA LEU A 222 -16.54 -5.23 29.22
C LEU A 222 -16.10 -4.05 28.34
N LYS A 223 -16.65 -2.86 28.56
CA LYS A 223 -16.22 -1.64 27.85
C LYS A 223 -14.81 -1.20 28.23
N ALA A 224 -14.33 -1.54 29.40
CA ALA A 224 -12.96 -1.26 29.84
C ALA A 224 -11.92 -2.22 29.26
N ARG A 225 -12.33 -3.32 28.62
CA ARG A 225 -11.42 -4.27 27.98
C ARG A 225 -10.87 -3.69 26.67
N GLU A 226 -9.56 -3.58 26.56
CA GLU A 226 -8.86 -3.06 25.36
C GLU A 226 -9.01 -3.97 24.13
N ASP A 227 -9.27 -5.29 24.32
CA ASP A 227 -9.40 -6.26 23.23
C ASP A 227 -10.82 -6.30 22.63
N LEU A 228 -11.81 -5.60 23.23
CA LEU A 228 -13.16 -5.46 22.72
C LEU A 228 -13.34 -4.18 21.94
N SER A 229 -13.88 -4.27 20.74
CA SER A 229 -14.19 -3.10 19.90
C SER A 229 -15.54 -2.48 20.23
N GLU A 230 -16.48 -3.28 20.72
CA GLU A 230 -17.85 -2.83 20.97
C GLU A 230 -18.57 -3.80 21.93
N VAL A 231 -19.45 -3.26 22.76
CA VAL A 231 -20.38 -4.01 23.61
C VAL A 231 -21.80 -3.67 23.17
N ARG A 232 -22.58 -4.67 22.76
CA ARG A 232 -23.98 -4.53 22.35
C ARG A 232 -24.91 -5.23 23.31
N GLN A 233 -26.05 -4.59 23.60
CA GLN A 233 -27.16 -5.15 24.38
C GLN A 233 -28.50 -4.83 23.72
N PRO A 234 -29.56 -5.64 23.91
CA PRO A 234 -30.89 -5.28 23.47
C PRO A 234 -31.32 -3.98 24.12
N LYS A 235 -32.03 -3.13 23.39
CA LYS A 235 -32.66 -1.95 24.03
C LYS A 235 -33.64 -2.46 25.06
N ALA A 236 -33.58 -1.91 26.26
CA ALA A 236 -34.60 -2.16 27.28
C ALA A 236 -35.96 -1.81 26.66
N GLY A 237 -36.84 -2.82 26.52
CA GLY A 237 -38.18 -2.59 26.01
C GLY A 237 -38.91 -1.60 26.91
N LYS A 238 -39.53 -0.60 26.29
CA LYS A 238 -40.58 0.21 26.96
C LYS A 238 -41.76 -0.66 27.22
#